data_6df17a5c73cd2d6303beb98514d1f9a4
#
_entry.id   6df17a5c73cd2d6303beb98514d1f9a4
#
_cell.length_a   1.000
_cell.length_b   1.000
_cell.length_c   1.000
_cell.angle_alpha   90.00
_cell.angle_beta   90.00
_cell.angle_gamma   90.00
#
_symmetry.space_group_name_H-M   'P 1'
#
loop_
_entity.id
_entity.type
_entity.pdbx_description
1 polymer ?
#
loop_
_entity_poly.entity_id
_entity_poly.type
_entity_poly.pdbx_seq_one_letter_code
_entity_poly.pdbx_strand_id
1 'polypeptide(L)'
;MRTPTLAMRGLSALALTATLLVGLGGSASSHPHVWITVETTVLYDKGAFTGLKHKWTFDEFYTAMAIEGLDKNNDGVYSREELAELAKVNIDGLKEFGYFTYPVLEAGDVKIQDPTDYWLEHKDGVLSLHFTVPFDKPIPLKAKGFAYVVQDPAFYIAFLPAKTDPVKLGEGAPKSCKVEIGNPKHDGENNIDRLAKAFAQLATPVSATKAAFIQCGD
;
A
#
# COMPACT_ATOMS: atom_id res chain seq x y z
N MET A 1 56.47 -58.31 -26.13
CA MET A 1 55.23 -58.58 -25.44
C MET A 1 54.61 -57.23 -25.11
N ARG A 2 53.47 -56.97 -25.61
CA ARG A 2 52.91 -55.58 -25.73
C ARG A 2 51.85 -55.35 -24.65
N THR A 3 52.04 -54.34 -23.80
CA THR A 3 51.04 -53.78 -22.90
C THR A 3 50.19 -52.79 -23.63
N PRO A 4 48.85 -52.74 -23.47
CA PRO A 4 48.03 -51.63 -23.94
C PRO A 4 47.75 -50.62 -22.80
N THR A 5 48.22 -49.42 -22.99
CA THR A 5 47.78 -48.22 -22.27
C THR A 5 46.59 -47.62 -23.00
N LEU A 6 45.39 -47.80 -22.48
CA LEU A 6 44.19 -47.03 -22.91
C LEU A 6 43.15 -47.10 -21.78
N ALA A 7 43.07 -46.09 -20.98
CA ALA A 7 41.83 -45.68 -20.24
C ALA A 7 42.12 -44.59 -19.20
N MET A 8 42.39 -43.34 -19.64
CA MET A 8 42.41 -42.23 -18.72
C MET A 8 42.15 -40.88 -19.43
N ARG A 9 41.15 -40.83 -20.31
CA ARG A 9 40.76 -39.59 -20.99
C ARG A 9 39.26 -39.25 -20.90
N GLY A 10 38.48 -40.05 -20.14
CA GLY A 10 37.01 -39.88 -20.10
C GLY A 10 36.44 -39.15 -18.86
N LEU A 11 37.22 -38.92 -17.79
CA LEU A 11 36.65 -38.36 -16.55
C LEU A 11 36.76 -36.83 -16.39
N SER A 12 37.56 -36.17 -17.22
CA SER A 12 37.76 -34.71 -17.06
C SER A 12 36.70 -33.82 -17.73
N ALA A 13 35.92 -34.38 -18.63
CA ALA A 13 34.90 -33.62 -19.35
C ALA A 13 33.52 -33.51 -18.62
N LEU A 14 33.24 -34.45 -17.70
CA LEU A 14 31.98 -34.45 -16.95
C LEU A 14 32.00 -33.52 -15.73
N ALA A 15 33.17 -33.17 -15.20
CA ALA A 15 33.30 -32.30 -14.03
C ALA A 15 33.12 -30.80 -14.35
N LEU A 16 33.34 -30.40 -15.61
CA LEU A 16 33.27 -28.97 -16.02
C LEU A 16 31.82 -28.50 -16.34
N THR A 17 30.93 -29.43 -16.66
CA THR A 17 29.51 -29.11 -16.99
C THR A 17 28.62 -28.97 -15.76
N ALA A 18 29.00 -29.59 -14.62
CA ALA A 18 28.24 -29.51 -13.38
C ALA A 18 28.41 -28.16 -12.64
N THR A 19 29.52 -27.46 -12.86
CA THR A 19 29.83 -26.18 -12.17
C THR A 19 29.15 -24.95 -12.80
N LEU A 20 28.62 -25.05 -14.01
CA LEU A 20 27.99 -23.90 -14.71
C LEU A 20 26.49 -23.76 -14.41
N LEU A 21 25.85 -24.76 -13.77
CA LEU A 21 24.41 -24.75 -13.47
C LEU A 21 24.07 -24.21 -12.07
N VAL A 22 25.07 -23.97 -11.21
CA VAL A 22 24.84 -23.47 -9.84
C VAL A 22 24.80 -21.92 -9.76
N GLY A 23 25.16 -21.22 -10.84
CA GLY A 23 25.31 -19.76 -10.85
C GLY A 23 24.08 -18.95 -11.26
N LEU A 24 22.94 -19.56 -11.62
CA LEU A 24 21.74 -18.86 -12.12
C LEU A 24 20.54 -18.89 -11.16
N GLY A 25 20.76 -19.22 -9.90
CA GLY A 25 19.78 -19.04 -8.83
C GLY A 25 19.70 -17.57 -8.39
N GLY A 26 19.36 -16.66 -9.29
CA GLY A 26 18.90 -15.34 -8.92
C GLY A 26 17.64 -15.51 -8.08
N SER A 27 17.64 -15.00 -6.83
CA SER A 27 16.43 -14.92 -6.03
C SER A 27 15.37 -14.17 -6.84
N ALA A 28 14.43 -14.90 -7.43
CA ALA A 28 13.24 -14.28 -7.98
C ALA A 28 12.51 -13.64 -6.80
N SER A 29 12.60 -12.31 -6.67
CA SER A 29 11.78 -11.56 -5.73
C SER A 29 10.33 -11.71 -6.20
N SER A 30 9.53 -12.53 -5.51
CA SER A 30 8.14 -12.80 -5.88
C SER A 30 7.17 -11.75 -5.31
N HIS A 31 7.65 -10.71 -4.66
CA HIS A 31 6.86 -9.64 -4.05
C HIS A 31 7.26 -8.28 -4.60
N PRO A 32 6.32 -7.33 -4.74
CA PRO A 32 4.88 -7.42 -4.49
C PRO A 32 4.10 -8.09 -5.65
N HIS A 33 2.90 -8.61 -5.35
CA HIS A 33 1.99 -9.22 -6.32
C HIS A 33 0.93 -8.27 -6.85
N VAL A 34 0.62 -7.20 -6.13
CA VAL A 34 -0.37 -6.18 -6.48
C VAL A 34 0.23 -4.81 -6.28
N TRP A 35 0.03 -3.90 -7.22
CA TRP A 35 0.40 -2.49 -7.11
C TRP A 35 -0.85 -1.63 -7.01
N ILE A 36 -0.89 -0.78 -6.00
CA ILE A 36 -2.00 0.13 -5.77
C ILE A 36 -1.48 1.56 -5.74
N THR A 37 -2.04 2.42 -6.60
CA THR A 37 -1.84 3.86 -6.52
C THR A 37 -2.84 4.45 -5.55
N VAL A 38 -2.35 5.21 -4.56
CA VAL A 38 -3.13 5.75 -3.45
C VAL A 38 -3.33 7.25 -3.60
N GLU A 39 -4.57 7.68 -3.59
CA GLU A 39 -5.00 9.06 -3.36
C GLU A 39 -5.78 9.11 -2.04
N THR A 40 -5.52 10.12 -1.21
CA THR A 40 -6.22 10.27 0.08
C THR A 40 -6.71 11.69 0.27
N THR A 41 -7.95 11.85 0.73
CA THR A 41 -8.45 13.10 1.27
C THR A 41 -8.55 12.98 2.79
N VAL A 42 -7.85 13.86 3.52
CA VAL A 42 -7.97 13.99 4.97
C VAL A 42 -9.24 14.78 5.27
N LEU A 43 -10.26 14.09 5.75
CA LEU A 43 -11.58 14.68 5.98
C LEU A 43 -11.53 15.67 7.15
N TYR A 44 -12.21 16.81 6.96
CA TYR A 44 -12.28 17.88 7.95
C TYR A 44 -13.74 18.28 8.20
N ASP A 45 -14.10 18.42 9.47
CA ASP A 45 -15.39 18.98 9.89
C ASP A 45 -15.24 19.69 11.25
N LYS A 46 -15.88 20.85 11.38
CA LYS A 46 -16.02 21.60 12.65
C LYS A 46 -14.75 21.75 13.48
N GLY A 47 -13.63 22.03 12.85
CA GLY A 47 -12.36 22.28 13.54
C GLY A 47 -11.54 21.03 13.88
N ALA A 48 -11.86 19.90 13.28
CA ALA A 48 -11.15 18.66 13.51
C ALA A 48 -11.05 17.80 12.22
N PHE A 49 -10.05 16.94 12.17
CA PHE A 49 -9.96 15.89 11.16
C PHE A 49 -10.76 14.67 11.63
N THR A 50 -11.60 14.12 10.76
CA THR A 50 -12.62 13.11 11.11
C THR A 50 -12.35 11.73 10.50
N GLY A 51 -11.45 11.63 9.55
CA GLY A 51 -11.15 10.38 8.87
C GLY A 51 -10.29 10.57 7.63
N LEU A 52 -10.06 9.47 6.94
CA LEU A 52 -9.32 9.40 5.68
C LEU A 52 -10.24 8.80 4.61
N LYS A 53 -10.43 9.52 3.52
CA LYS A 53 -11.12 9.02 2.34
C LYS A 53 -10.08 8.61 1.30
N HIS A 54 -10.03 7.33 1.00
CA HIS A 54 -9.10 6.75 0.05
C HIS A 54 -9.73 6.54 -1.32
N LYS A 55 -8.89 6.66 -2.35
CA LYS A 55 -9.10 6.06 -3.65
C LYS A 55 -7.86 5.23 -3.95
N TRP A 56 -8.04 3.93 -4.08
CA TRP A 56 -7.00 2.95 -4.41
C TRP A 56 -7.20 2.46 -5.83
N THR A 57 -6.32 2.85 -6.72
CA THR A 57 -6.36 2.41 -8.12
C THR A 57 -5.42 1.22 -8.27
N PHE A 58 -5.97 0.08 -8.65
CA PHE A 58 -5.25 -1.18 -8.84
C PHE A 58 -4.51 -1.19 -10.18
N ASP A 59 -3.50 -2.03 -10.28
CA ASP A 59 -2.84 -2.30 -11.55
C ASP A 59 -3.76 -3.03 -12.54
N GLU A 60 -3.37 -3.00 -13.81
CA GLU A 60 -4.17 -3.57 -14.90
C GLU A 60 -4.32 -5.10 -14.78
N PHE A 61 -3.28 -5.79 -14.28
CA PHE A 61 -3.32 -7.24 -14.13
C PHE A 61 -4.32 -7.67 -13.05
N TYR A 62 -4.23 -7.04 -11.87
CA TYR A 62 -5.23 -7.28 -10.82
C TYR A 62 -6.63 -6.92 -11.29
N THR A 63 -6.78 -5.78 -11.98
CA THR A 63 -8.07 -5.33 -12.50
C THR A 63 -8.68 -6.39 -13.41
N ALA A 64 -7.94 -6.86 -14.43
CA ALA A 64 -8.45 -7.83 -15.39
C ALA A 64 -8.93 -9.13 -14.73
N MET A 65 -8.17 -9.60 -13.72
CA MET A 65 -8.52 -10.78 -12.95
C MET A 65 -9.74 -10.57 -12.05
N ALA A 66 -9.83 -9.40 -11.40
CA ALA A 66 -10.86 -9.12 -10.41
C ALA A 66 -12.26 -8.91 -11.01
N ILE A 67 -12.33 -8.37 -12.25
CA ILE A 67 -13.61 -8.08 -12.92
C ILE A 67 -14.13 -9.21 -13.81
N GLU A 68 -13.39 -10.32 -13.91
CA GLU A 68 -13.78 -11.45 -14.77
C GLU A 68 -15.18 -11.96 -14.39
N GLY A 69 -16.09 -11.97 -15.36
CA GLY A 69 -17.47 -12.44 -15.19
C GLY A 69 -18.42 -11.49 -14.44
N LEU A 70 -18.01 -10.24 -14.17
CA LEU A 70 -18.86 -9.27 -13.46
C LEU A 70 -19.74 -8.44 -14.40
N ASP A 71 -19.42 -8.34 -15.69
CA ASP A 71 -20.27 -7.72 -16.71
C ASP A 71 -21.46 -8.67 -17.03
N LYS A 72 -22.53 -8.51 -16.25
CA LYS A 72 -23.69 -9.43 -16.33
C LYS A 72 -24.58 -9.18 -17.53
N ASN A 73 -24.62 -7.94 -17.98
CA ASN A 73 -25.45 -7.53 -19.13
C ASN A 73 -24.69 -7.59 -20.46
N ASN A 74 -23.36 -7.82 -20.43
CA ASN A 74 -22.44 -7.87 -21.55
C ASN A 74 -22.42 -6.58 -22.39
N ASP A 75 -22.50 -5.43 -21.73
CA ASP A 75 -22.42 -4.12 -22.39
C ASP A 75 -20.99 -3.54 -22.45
N GLY A 76 -20.02 -4.22 -21.84
CA GLY A 76 -18.62 -3.80 -21.76
C GLY A 76 -18.36 -2.71 -20.72
N VAL A 77 -19.36 -2.35 -19.90
CA VAL A 77 -19.26 -1.36 -18.83
C VAL A 77 -19.55 -2.08 -17.50
N TYR A 78 -18.70 -1.86 -16.52
CA TYR A 78 -18.91 -2.40 -15.17
C TYR A 78 -19.63 -1.36 -14.33
N SER A 79 -20.93 -1.52 -14.17
CA SER A 79 -21.75 -0.64 -13.34
C SER A 79 -21.42 -0.79 -11.86
N ARG A 80 -21.81 0.22 -11.08
CA ARG A 80 -21.63 0.20 -9.62
C ARG A 80 -22.38 -0.97 -8.97
N GLU A 81 -23.53 -1.33 -9.50
CA GLU A 81 -24.35 -2.45 -9.05
C GLU A 81 -23.65 -3.80 -9.30
N GLU A 82 -23.04 -3.96 -10.46
CA GLU A 82 -22.27 -5.18 -10.80
C GLU A 82 -21.02 -5.33 -9.96
N LEU A 83 -20.38 -4.23 -9.59
CA LEU A 83 -19.19 -4.19 -8.76
C LEU A 83 -19.47 -4.22 -7.25
N ALA A 84 -20.75 -4.12 -6.81
CA ALA A 84 -21.09 -3.94 -5.40
C ALA A 84 -20.64 -5.11 -4.52
N GLU A 85 -20.83 -6.34 -4.97
CA GLU A 85 -20.41 -7.53 -4.22
C GLU A 85 -18.88 -7.61 -4.10
N LEU A 86 -18.17 -7.31 -5.18
CA LEU A 86 -16.70 -7.25 -5.15
C LEU A 86 -16.20 -6.13 -4.20
N ALA A 87 -16.86 -4.97 -4.19
CA ALA A 87 -16.54 -3.89 -3.25
C ALA A 87 -16.68 -4.36 -1.79
N LYS A 88 -17.77 -5.04 -1.50
CA LYS A 88 -18.03 -5.60 -0.17
C LYS A 88 -16.97 -6.63 0.23
N VAL A 89 -16.66 -7.57 -0.63
CA VAL A 89 -15.63 -8.60 -0.38
C VAL A 89 -14.26 -7.97 -0.12
N ASN A 90 -13.89 -6.93 -0.88
CA ASN A 90 -12.65 -6.22 -0.63
C ASN A 90 -12.63 -5.57 0.76
N ILE A 91 -13.68 -4.82 1.13
CA ILE A 91 -13.72 -4.13 2.43
C ILE A 91 -13.74 -5.12 3.59
N ASP A 92 -14.51 -6.20 3.49
CA ASP A 92 -14.56 -7.24 4.52
C ASP A 92 -13.18 -7.91 4.71
N GLY A 93 -12.48 -8.20 3.61
CA GLY A 93 -11.12 -8.77 3.64
C GLY A 93 -10.05 -7.80 4.18
N LEU A 94 -10.21 -6.50 3.94
CA LEU A 94 -9.27 -5.49 4.43
C LEU A 94 -9.40 -5.23 5.94
N LYS A 95 -10.51 -5.61 6.56
CA LYS A 95 -10.80 -5.35 7.97
C LYS A 95 -9.76 -5.96 8.92
N GLU A 96 -9.36 -7.20 8.69
CA GLU A 96 -8.37 -7.90 9.54
C GLU A 96 -6.97 -7.25 9.46
N PHE A 97 -6.68 -6.48 8.40
CA PHE A 97 -5.44 -5.75 8.19
C PHE A 97 -5.52 -4.27 8.58
N GLY A 98 -6.60 -3.85 9.27
CA GLY A 98 -6.82 -2.44 9.61
C GLY A 98 -6.88 -1.54 8.39
N TYR A 99 -7.40 -2.05 7.26
CA TYR A 99 -7.46 -1.35 5.97
C TYR A 99 -6.10 -0.84 5.49
N PHE A 100 -5.01 -1.49 5.91
CA PHE A 100 -3.63 -1.08 5.67
C PHE A 100 -3.38 0.41 5.96
N THR A 101 -4.18 1.02 6.85
CA THR A 101 -4.20 2.45 7.14
C THR A 101 -3.85 2.68 8.61
N TYR A 102 -2.73 3.35 8.85
CA TYR A 102 -2.15 3.51 10.18
C TYR A 102 -1.98 4.99 10.54
N PRO A 103 -3.03 5.66 11.05
CA PRO A 103 -2.93 7.02 11.52
C PRO A 103 -2.36 7.07 12.94
N VAL A 104 -1.56 8.10 13.22
CA VAL A 104 -0.90 8.29 14.52
C VAL A 104 -0.85 9.76 14.91
N LEU A 105 -0.67 9.99 16.22
CA LEU A 105 -0.38 11.28 16.83
C LEU A 105 0.90 11.17 17.66
N GLU A 106 1.47 12.31 18.08
CA GLU A 106 2.54 12.32 19.08
C GLU A 106 2.13 11.58 20.36
N ALA A 107 0.87 11.72 20.76
CA ALA A 107 0.32 11.10 21.97
C ALA A 107 0.03 9.59 21.85
N GLY A 108 -0.04 9.01 20.65
CA GLY A 108 -0.33 7.59 20.44
C GLY A 108 -1.04 7.30 19.13
N ASP A 109 -1.42 6.04 18.98
CA ASP A 109 -2.13 5.57 17.81
C ASP A 109 -3.54 6.14 17.75
N VAL A 110 -3.99 6.45 16.55
CA VAL A 110 -5.37 6.86 16.30
C VAL A 110 -6.19 5.62 15.95
N LYS A 111 -7.24 5.38 16.72
CA LYS A 111 -8.18 4.30 16.41
C LYS A 111 -9.07 4.70 15.25
N ILE A 112 -9.30 3.75 14.37
CA ILE A 112 -10.17 3.87 13.20
C ILE A 112 -11.41 3.00 13.35
N GLN A 113 -12.45 3.35 12.62
CA GLN A 113 -13.69 2.59 12.53
C GLN A 113 -13.81 1.92 11.16
N ASP A 114 -14.69 0.94 11.06
CA ASP A 114 -14.98 0.26 9.80
C ASP A 114 -15.59 1.24 8.79
N PRO A 115 -15.19 1.18 7.51
CA PRO A 115 -15.80 1.94 6.44
C PRO A 115 -17.28 1.61 6.28
N THR A 116 -18.11 2.64 6.20
CA THR A 116 -19.55 2.53 5.90
C THR A 116 -19.91 3.06 4.52
N ASP A 117 -19.00 3.81 3.89
CA ASP A 117 -19.13 4.39 2.55
C ASP A 117 -17.98 3.88 1.69
N TYR A 118 -18.30 2.95 0.80
CA TYR A 118 -17.33 2.33 -0.10
C TYR A 118 -17.98 1.86 -1.40
N TRP A 119 -17.21 1.89 -2.48
CA TRP A 119 -17.62 1.38 -3.79
C TRP A 119 -16.41 1.14 -4.68
N LEU A 120 -16.62 0.35 -5.75
CA LEU A 120 -15.68 0.19 -6.84
C LEU A 120 -16.12 0.98 -8.08
N GLU A 121 -15.13 1.51 -8.79
CA GLU A 121 -15.27 2.15 -10.09
C GLU A 121 -14.34 1.46 -11.08
N HIS A 122 -14.85 1.07 -12.24
CA HIS A 122 -14.00 0.65 -13.36
C HIS A 122 -13.99 1.77 -14.41
N LYS A 123 -12.83 2.33 -14.65
CA LYS A 123 -12.65 3.44 -15.58
C LYS A 123 -11.27 3.40 -16.22
N ASP A 124 -11.21 3.72 -17.52
CA ASP A 124 -9.96 3.77 -18.31
C ASP A 124 -9.13 2.46 -18.19
N GLY A 125 -9.82 1.31 -18.09
CA GLY A 125 -9.19 -0.02 -18.03
C GLY A 125 -8.67 -0.42 -16.65
N VAL A 126 -8.90 0.38 -15.60
CA VAL A 126 -8.46 0.06 -14.25
C VAL A 126 -9.60 0.14 -13.23
N LEU A 127 -9.49 -0.68 -12.19
CA LEU A 127 -10.41 -0.71 -11.07
C LEU A 127 -9.91 0.22 -9.97
N SER A 128 -10.82 0.99 -9.37
CA SER A 128 -10.53 1.85 -8.21
C SER A 128 -11.48 1.55 -7.06
N LEU A 129 -10.95 1.26 -5.88
CA LEU A 129 -11.71 1.13 -4.64
C LEU A 129 -11.75 2.48 -3.93
N HIS A 130 -12.95 3.01 -3.72
CA HIS A 130 -13.21 4.21 -2.94
C HIS A 130 -13.78 3.79 -1.59
N PHE A 131 -13.21 4.30 -0.51
CA PHE A 131 -13.72 4.04 0.83
C PHE A 131 -13.28 5.11 1.82
N THR A 132 -14.05 5.26 2.89
CA THR A 132 -13.76 6.21 3.97
C THR A 132 -13.48 5.44 5.25
N VAL A 133 -12.34 5.72 5.86
CA VAL A 133 -11.93 5.21 7.17
C VAL A 133 -12.14 6.32 8.21
N PRO A 134 -13.25 6.29 8.99
CA PRO A 134 -13.48 7.27 10.03
C PRO A 134 -12.52 7.09 11.21
N PHE A 135 -12.14 8.18 11.86
CA PHE A 135 -11.48 8.09 13.17
C PHE A 135 -12.50 7.85 14.28
N ASP A 136 -12.14 7.02 15.26
CA ASP A 136 -12.99 6.79 16.45
C ASP A 136 -13.27 8.10 17.21
N LYS A 137 -12.25 8.98 17.25
CA LYS A 137 -12.36 10.33 17.80
C LYS A 137 -11.77 11.34 16.83
N PRO A 138 -12.49 12.44 16.54
CA PRO A 138 -11.95 13.50 15.71
C PRO A 138 -10.63 14.05 16.25
N ILE A 139 -9.69 14.33 15.36
CA ILE A 139 -8.36 14.86 15.70
C ILE A 139 -8.43 16.40 15.67
N PRO A 140 -8.28 17.10 16.80
CA PRO A 140 -8.27 18.57 16.81
C PRO A 140 -7.12 19.12 15.97
N LEU A 141 -7.29 20.28 15.32
CA LEU A 141 -6.24 20.94 14.53
C LEU A 141 -4.94 21.19 15.32
N LYS A 142 -5.07 21.42 16.64
CA LYS A 142 -3.92 21.64 17.55
C LYS A 142 -3.22 20.36 17.97
N ALA A 143 -3.72 19.19 17.57
CA ALA A 143 -3.07 17.92 17.88
C ALA A 143 -1.70 17.87 17.19
N LYS A 144 -0.68 17.47 17.99
CA LYS A 144 0.70 17.42 17.50
C LYS A 144 1.00 16.06 16.85
N GLY A 145 1.81 16.11 15.78
CA GLY A 145 2.36 14.92 15.15
C GLY A 145 1.31 14.06 14.43
N PHE A 146 0.26 14.69 13.88
CA PHE A 146 -0.69 13.93 13.07
C PHE A 146 -0.01 13.49 11.77
N ALA A 147 0.06 12.19 11.59
CA ALA A 147 0.54 11.57 10.38
C ALA A 147 -0.18 10.24 10.14
N TYR A 148 -0.10 9.73 8.92
CA TYR A 148 -0.55 8.38 8.61
C TYR A 148 0.30 7.75 7.50
N VAL A 149 0.24 6.43 7.43
CA VAL A 149 0.80 5.66 6.33
C VAL A 149 -0.23 4.67 5.82
N VAL A 150 -0.16 4.40 4.51
CA VAL A 150 -0.87 3.27 3.88
C VAL A 150 0.18 2.26 3.46
N GLN A 151 0.15 1.07 4.06
CA GLN A 151 1.21 0.08 3.87
C GLN A 151 0.71 -1.33 4.17
N ASP A 152 1.18 -2.30 3.38
CA ASP A 152 1.12 -3.72 3.73
C ASP A 152 2.41 -4.13 4.45
N PRO A 153 2.35 -4.54 5.73
CA PRO A 153 3.52 -4.99 6.47
C PRO A 153 4.20 -6.22 5.85
N ALA A 154 3.45 -7.07 5.16
CA ALA A 154 3.95 -8.26 4.49
C ALA A 154 4.56 -7.97 3.11
N PHE A 155 4.39 -6.74 2.61
CA PHE A 155 4.83 -6.31 1.29
C PHE A 155 4.28 -7.16 0.13
N TYR A 156 3.14 -7.80 0.35
CA TYR A 156 2.41 -8.50 -0.69
C TYR A 156 1.76 -7.52 -1.67
N ILE A 157 1.31 -6.38 -1.12
CA ILE A 157 0.75 -5.24 -1.86
C ILE A 157 1.72 -4.06 -1.76
N ALA A 158 2.07 -3.48 -2.91
CA ALA A 158 2.82 -2.23 -2.99
C ALA A 158 1.85 -1.05 -3.05
N PHE A 159 1.84 -0.21 -2.03
CA PHE A 159 1.09 1.04 -2.02
C PHE A 159 1.99 2.20 -2.45
N LEU A 160 1.63 2.87 -3.51
CA LEU A 160 2.39 3.99 -4.10
C LEU A 160 1.53 5.26 -4.05
N PRO A 161 2.04 6.37 -3.52
CA PRO A 161 1.34 7.64 -3.63
C PRO A 161 1.11 8.01 -5.11
N ALA A 162 -0.05 8.56 -5.43
CA ALA A 162 -0.30 9.10 -6.76
C ALA A 162 0.75 10.17 -7.12
N LYS A 163 1.10 10.28 -8.40
CA LYS A 163 2.11 11.24 -8.88
C LYS A 163 1.66 12.69 -8.72
N THR A 164 0.37 12.92 -8.80
CA THR A 164 -0.24 14.26 -8.68
C THR A 164 -1.23 14.24 -7.53
N ASP A 165 -1.12 15.21 -6.62
CA ASP A 165 -2.05 15.41 -5.50
C ASP A 165 -2.37 14.12 -4.68
N PRO A 166 -1.36 13.35 -4.28
CA PRO A 166 -1.59 12.09 -3.58
C PRO A 166 -2.35 12.25 -2.25
N VAL A 167 -2.22 13.43 -1.63
CA VAL A 167 -2.94 13.75 -0.39
C VAL A 167 -3.51 15.16 -0.48
N LYS A 168 -4.81 15.27 -0.19
CA LYS A 168 -5.54 16.55 -0.13
C LYS A 168 -6.16 16.72 1.25
N LEU A 169 -6.28 17.96 1.68
CA LEU A 169 -7.14 18.31 2.82
C LEU A 169 -8.57 18.48 2.33
N GLY A 170 -9.53 18.01 3.13
CA GLY A 170 -10.95 18.13 2.86
C GLY A 170 -11.42 19.58 2.79
N GLU A 171 -12.58 19.77 2.20
CA GLU A 171 -13.21 21.09 2.08
C GLU A 171 -13.38 21.76 3.46
N GLY A 172 -13.12 23.05 3.53
CA GLY A 172 -13.21 23.83 4.77
C GLY A 172 -12.00 23.73 5.69
N ALA A 173 -11.01 22.88 5.40
CA ALA A 173 -9.77 22.83 6.17
C ALA A 173 -9.03 24.18 6.10
N PRO A 174 -8.46 24.67 7.22
CA PRO A 174 -7.76 25.95 7.24
C PRO A 174 -6.58 25.97 6.26
N LYS A 175 -6.38 27.11 5.62
CA LYS A 175 -5.24 27.33 4.71
C LYS A 175 -3.87 27.30 5.43
N SER A 176 -3.87 27.42 6.75
CA SER A 176 -2.68 27.25 7.59
C SER A 176 -2.24 25.78 7.71
N CYS A 177 -3.13 24.83 7.36
CA CYS A 177 -2.79 23.42 7.36
C CYS A 177 -2.00 23.06 6.09
N LYS A 178 -0.93 22.27 6.27
CA LYS A 178 -0.06 21.78 5.20
C LYS A 178 0.04 20.27 5.28
N VAL A 179 0.24 19.66 4.12
CA VAL A 179 0.57 18.23 3.98
C VAL A 179 1.98 18.12 3.46
N GLU A 180 2.79 17.32 4.11
CA GLU A 180 4.12 16.92 3.66
C GLU A 180 4.16 15.41 3.49
N ILE A 181 4.71 14.94 2.37
CA ILE A 181 4.87 13.52 2.09
C ILE A 181 6.37 13.20 2.10
N GLY A 182 6.76 12.29 2.95
CA GLY A 182 8.17 11.97 3.13
C GLY A 182 8.38 10.58 3.70
N ASN A 183 9.66 10.18 3.74
CA ASN A 183 10.02 9.00 4.51
C ASN A 183 9.93 9.36 6.00
N PRO A 184 9.42 8.48 6.86
CA PRO A 184 9.58 8.62 8.30
C PRO A 184 11.10 8.64 8.58
N LYS A 185 11.67 9.82 8.77
CA LYS A 185 13.11 9.95 9.05
C LYS A 185 13.39 9.71 10.52
N HIS A 186 14.52 9.09 10.77
CA HIS A 186 15.09 8.86 12.10
C HIS A 186 15.95 10.09 12.51
N ASP A 187 15.37 11.27 12.55
CA ASP A 187 16.10 12.52 12.84
C ASP A 187 15.95 12.95 14.30
N GLY A 188 16.14 12.04 15.22
CA GLY A 188 16.60 12.27 16.63
C GLY A 188 15.88 13.27 17.55
N GLU A 189 14.96 14.10 17.10
CA GLU A 189 14.38 15.16 17.94
C GLU A 189 12.87 15.41 17.85
N ASN A 190 12.13 14.80 16.92
CA ASN A 190 10.68 15.02 16.82
C ASN A 190 9.95 13.71 16.52
N ASN A 191 8.82 13.49 17.16
CA ASN A 191 7.69 12.56 16.96
C ASN A 191 7.75 11.48 15.86
N ILE A 192 8.64 11.61 14.91
CA ILE A 192 9.00 10.71 13.82
C ILE A 192 9.65 9.43 14.37
N ASP A 193 10.38 9.48 15.49
CA ASP A 193 10.96 8.28 16.11
C ASP A 193 9.88 7.31 16.60
N ARG A 194 8.74 7.82 17.00
CA ARG A 194 7.61 7.01 17.43
C ARG A 194 6.86 6.42 16.24
N LEU A 195 6.67 7.19 15.19
CA LEU A 195 6.20 6.72 13.88
C LEU A 195 7.16 5.67 13.32
N ALA A 196 8.46 5.97 13.30
CA ALA A 196 9.47 5.02 12.86
C ALA A 196 9.49 3.76 13.75
N LYS A 197 9.27 3.86 15.07
CA LYS A 197 9.13 2.69 15.96
C LYS A 197 7.83 1.93 15.75
N ALA A 198 6.70 2.62 15.57
CA ALA A 198 5.43 1.99 15.25
C ALA A 198 5.53 1.24 13.90
N PHE A 199 6.19 1.85 12.90
CA PHE A 199 6.39 1.24 11.59
C PHE A 199 7.58 0.26 11.54
N ALA A 200 8.59 0.37 12.39
CA ALA A 200 9.67 -0.62 12.50
C ALA A 200 9.18 -1.97 13.07
N GLN A 201 8.05 -1.98 13.75
CA GLN A 201 7.37 -3.23 14.14
C GLN A 201 6.67 -3.90 12.94
N LEU A 202 6.42 -3.14 11.87
CA LEU A 202 5.96 -3.66 10.59
C LEU A 202 7.22 -4.13 9.84
N ALA A 203 7.31 -5.39 9.47
CA ALA A 203 8.50 -6.05 8.91
C ALA A 203 9.05 -5.45 7.59
N THR A 204 8.51 -4.33 7.12
CA THR A 204 8.90 -3.65 5.89
C THR A 204 10.01 -2.64 6.14
N PRO A 205 11.01 -2.52 5.24
CA PRO A 205 12.01 -1.47 5.34
C PRO A 205 11.33 -0.08 5.35
N VAL A 206 11.48 0.66 6.45
CA VAL A 206 10.94 2.03 6.63
C VAL A 206 11.33 2.96 5.48
N SER A 207 12.45 2.69 4.81
CA SER A 207 12.95 3.46 3.65
C SER A 207 12.03 3.42 2.42
N ALA A 208 11.18 2.40 2.28
CA ALA A 208 10.27 2.26 1.13
C ALA A 208 8.89 2.89 1.38
N THR A 209 8.55 3.16 2.64
CA THR A 209 7.24 3.65 3.04
C THR A 209 7.18 5.17 3.02
N LYS A 210 6.16 5.73 2.37
CA LYS A 210 5.86 7.17 2.41
C LYS A 210 4.76 7.44 3.44
N ALA A 211 5.03 8.36 4.36
CA ALA A 211 4.04 8.87 5.30
C ALA A 211 3.54 10.24 4.85
N ALA A 212 2.29 10.53 5.16
CA ALA A 212 1.73 11.87 5.06
C ALA A 212 1.72 12.52 6.45
N PHE A 213 2.33 13.67 6.57
CA PHE A 213 2.40 14.49 7.78
C PHE A 213 1.47 15.68 7.62
N ILE A 214 0.56 15.87 8.56
CA ILE A 214 -0.41 16.97 8.54
C ILE A 214 -0.07 17.94 9.67
N GLN A 215 0.22 19.18 9.33
CA GLN A 215 0.56 20.23 10.27
C GLN A 215 -0.33 21.44 10.02
N CYS A 216 -0.95 21.95 11.08
CA CYS A 216 -1.73 23.20 11.03
C CYS A 216 -1.00 24.26 11.87
N GLY A 217 -0.77 25.42 11.26
CA GLY A 217 -0.27 26.60 11.98
C GLY A 217 -1.36 27.19 12.89
N ASP A 218 -0.92 27.93 13.88
CA ASP A 218 -1.80 28.71 14.78
C ASP A 218 -2.56 29.79 14.01
#